data_85f57c2040fdc583c664539ff9587071
#
_entry.id   85f57c2040fdc583c664539ff9587071
#
_cell.length_a   1.000
_cell.length_b   1.000
_cell.length_c   1.000
_cell.angle_alpha   90.00
_cell.angle_beta   90.00
_cell.angle_gamma   90.00
#
_symmetry.space_group_name_H-M   'P 1'
#
loop_
_entity.id
_entity.type
_entity.pdbx_description
1 polymer ?
#
loop_
_entity_poly.entity_id
_entity_poly.type
_entity_poly.pdbx_seq_one_letter_code
_entity_poly.pdbx_strand_id
1 'polypeptide(L)'
;MQSTIQDILATVKSDALTCQQKLMILGNIAERLIDPRELLNYTDEEWQYIENQMICDLNEGYVIYRPRYILPDYDVYIKNGCQFLDLPAPKDLDEALDGLLILYSHVPSITTYPVYIGRLDVLLDPFITDEQQDYVKIKRFLNHIDKTIPDSFCHANIGPYDTKAGRLILQAVIELENPTPNMT
;
A
#
# COMPACT_ATOMS: atom_id res chain seq x y z
N MET A 1 -20.09 24.94 12.88
CA MET A 1 -18.81 25.67 12.73
C MET A 1 -18.22 26.18 14.06
N GLN A 2 -18.97 26.91 14.92
CA GLN A 2 -18.44 27.34 16.22
C GLN A 2 -18.05 26.19 17.17
N SER A 3 -18.82 25.13 17.22
CA SER A 3 -18.55 23.93 18.02
C SER A 3 -17.23 23.27 17.59
N THR A 4 -16.99 23.14 16.29
CA THR A 4 -15.78 22.52 15.72
C THR A 4 -14.51 23.29 16.07
N ILE A 5 -14.56 24.63 16.06
CA ILE A 5 -13.42 25.46 16.45
C ILE A 5 -13.11 25.30 17.93
N GLN A 6 -14.15 25.20 18.78
CA GLN A 6 -13.97 24.96 20.20
C GLN A 6 -13.36 23.59 20.48
N ASP A 7 -13.76 22.55 19.73
CA ASP A 7 -13.21 21.19 19.87
C ASP A 7 -11.73 21.17 19.45
N ILE A 8 -11.36 21.86 18.37
CA ILE A 8 -9.97 22.01 17.93
C ILE A 8 -9.14 22.69 19.01
N LEU A 9 -9.61 23.83 19.52
CA LEU A 9 -8.89 24.57 20.56
C LEU A 9 -8.78 23.79 21.88
N ALA A 10 -9.81 23.07 22.29
CA ALA A 10 -9.78 22.19 23.44
C ALA A 10 -8.76 21.08 23.30
N THR A 11 -8.72 20.44 22.13
CA THR A 11 -7.76 19.39 21.83
C THR A 11 -6.32 19.90 21.87
N VAL A 12 -6.05 21.02 21.20
CA VAL A 12 -4.69 21.60 21.14
C VAL A 12 -4.20 22.01 22.53
N LYS A 13 -5.07 22.64 23.34
CA LYS A 13 -4.73 23.15 24.67
C LYS A 13 -4.70 22.09 25.77
N SER A 14 -5.16 20.88 25.50
CA SER A 14 -5.22 19.83 26.52
C SER A 14 -3.81 19.38 26.93
N ASP A 15 -3.50 19.49 28.21
CA ASP A 15 -2.24 18.97 28.78
C ASP A 15 -2.35 17.45 29.09
N ALA A 16 -3.56 16.89 29.06
CA ALA A 16 -3.80 15.47 29.31
C ALA A 16 -3.54 14.57 28.09
N LEU A 17 -3.42 15.16 26.90
CA LEU A 17 -3.24 14.43 25.64
C LEU A 17 -1.80 14.49 25.16
N THR A 18 -1.27 13.35 24.71
CA THR A 18 0.00 13.30 23.98
C THR A 18 -0.11 13.98 22.63
N CYS A 19 1.02 14.36 22.04
CA CYS A 19 1.04 14.96 20.70
C CYS A 19 0.36 14.05 19.67
N GLN A 20 0.61 12.73 19.72
CA GLN A 20 0.02 11.76 18.81
C GLN A 20 -1.50 11.64 18.98
N GLN A 21 -1.99 11.64 20.22
CA GLN A 21 -3.44 11.66 20.49
C GLN A 21 -4.11 12.94 19.97
N LYS A 22 -3.44 14.10 20.13
CA LYS A 22 -3.93 15.35 19.58
C LYS A 22 -4.04 15.30 18.07
N LEU A 23 -2.99 14.83 17.38
CA LEU A 23 -3.00 14.69 15.93
C LEU A 23 -4.10 13.76 15.42
N MET A 24 -4.33 12.64 16.11
CA MET A 24 -5.41 11.70 15.77
C MET A 24 -6.80 12.35 15.93
N ILE A 25 -7.04 13.08 17.03
CA ILE A 25 -8.32 13.76 17.27
C ILE A 25 -8.53 14.88 16.24
N LEU A 26 -7.50 15.67 15.95
CA LEU A 26 -7.58 16.73 14.94
C LEU A 26 -7.82 16.17 13.54
N GLY A 27 -7.18 15.03 13.20
CA GLY A 27 -7.44 14.31 11.97
C GLY A 27 -8.90 13.88 11.84
N ASN A 28 -9.46 13.28 12.89
CA ASN A 28 -10.87 12.87 12.91
C ASN A 28 -11.83 14.07 12.81
N ILE A 29 -11.48 15.22 13.39
CA ILE A 29 -12.28 16.45 13.22
C ILE A 29 -12.22 16.93 11.79
N ALA A 30 -11.03 16.96 11.18
CA ALA A 30 -10.84 17.37 9.79
C ALA A 30 -11.62 16.45 8.82
N GLU A 31 -11.55 15.15 9.02
CA GLU A 31 -12.28 14.14 8.22
C GLU A 31 -13.80 14.35 8.24
N ARG A 32 -14.37 14.72 9.39
CA ARG A 32 -15.81 14.99 9.52
C ARG A 32 -16.27 16.28 8.83
N LEU A 33 -15.35 17.16 8.47
CA LEU A 33 -15.65 18.41 7.77
C LEU A 33 -15.66 18.25 6.26
N ILE A 34 -15.18 17.13 5.75
CA ILE A 34 -15.13 16.86 4.32
C ILE A 34 -16.40 16.09 3.93
N ASP A 35 -17.10 16.60 2.93
CA ASP A 35 -18.20 15.84 2.32
C ASP A 35 -17.60 14.81 1.33
N PRO A 36 -17.74 13.50 1.59
CA PRO A 36 -17.24 12.47 0.69
C PRO A 36 -17.82 12.57 -0.72
N ARG A 37 -19.02 13.11 -0.88
CA ARG A 37 -19.68 13.30 -2.17
C ARG A 37 -18.97 14.32 -3.05
N GLU A 38 -18.27 15.27 -2.46
CA GLU A 38 -17.46 16.25 -3.19
C GLU A 38 -16.13 15.68 -3.68
N LEU A 39 -15.63 14.64 -3.00
CA LEU A 39 -14.34 14.03 -3.32
C LEU A 39 -14.44 12.83 -4.24
N LEU A 40 -15.50 12.04 -4.10
CA LEU A 40 -15.69 10.79 -4.81
C LEU A 40 -16.74 10.95 -5.90
N ASN A 41 -16.33 10.71 -7.12
CA ASN A 41 -17.21 10.83 -8.29
C ASN A 41 -18.05 9.55 -8.48
N TYR A 42 -18.83 9.20 -7.47
CA TYR A 42 -19.77 8.07 -7.55
C TYR A 42 -21.12 8.52 -8.07
N THR A 43 -21.79 7.62 -8.74
CA THR A 43 -23.18 7.80 -9.16
C THR A 43 -24.12 7.75 -7.95
N ASP A 44 -25.34 8.26 -8.09
CA ASP A 44 -26.36 8.18 -7.04
C ASP A 44 -26.69 6.74 -6.64
N GLU A 45 -26.61 5.78 -7.57
CA GLU A 45 -26.81 4.37 -7.31
C GLU A 45 -25.70 3.78 -6.45
N GLU A 46 -24.44 4.11 -6.74
CA GLU A 46 -23.29 3.69 -5.93
C GLU A 46 -23.33 4.29 -4.52
N TRP A 47 -23.76 5.55 -4.39
CA TRP A 47 -24.01 6.16 -3.10
C TRP A 47 -25.08 5.45 -2.29
N GLN A 48 -26.16 4.98 -2.93
CA GLN A 48 -27.20 4.20 -2.24
C GLN A 48 -26.66 2.88 -1.67
N TYR A 49 -25.71 2.21 -2.37
CA TYR A 49 -25.09 1.01 -1.83
C TYR A 49 -24.26 1.30 -0.57
N ILE A 50 -23.60 2.45 -0.51
CA ILE A 50 -22.83 2.88 0.66
C ILE A 50 -23.77 3.27 1.80
N GLU A 51 -24.78 4.07 1.55
CA GLU A 51 -25.76 4.51 2.54
C GLU A 51 -26.56 3.35 3.13
N ASN A 52 -26.87 2.35 2.32
CA ASN A 52 -27.52 1.12 2.76
C ASN A 52 -26.58 0.08 3.37
N GLN A 53 -25.29 0.44 3.56
CA GLN A 53 -24.25 -0.44 4.10
C GLN A 53 -24.06 -1.75 3.32
N MET A 54 -24.40 -1.77 2.03
CA MET A 54 -24.09 -2.87 1.13
C MET A 54 -22.60 -2.85 0.73
N ILE A 55 -22.03 -1.66 0.63
CA ILE A 55 -20.61 -1.42 0.54
C ILE A 55 -20.24 -0.67 1.81
N CYS A 56 -19.42 -1.27 2.65
CA CYS A 56 -18.97 -0.66 3.89
C CYS A 56 -17.45 -0.75 4.00
N ASP A 57 -16.87 0.21 4.69
CA ASP A 57 -15.50 0.12 5.15
C ASP A 57 -15.40 -0.97 6.22
N LEU A 58 -14.33 -1.75 6.20
CA LEU A 58 -14.07 -2.86 7.14
C LEU A 58 -13.68 -2.36 8.56
N ASN A 59 -14.37 -1.33 9.05
CA ASN A 59 -14.19 -0.72 10.38
C ASN A 59 -12.85 -0.01 10.62
N GLU A 60 -12.13 0.38 9.59
CA GLU A 60 -10.85 1.06 9.73
C GLU A 60 -10.92 2.59 9.68
N GLY A 61 -12.09 3.14 9.52
CA GLY A 61 -12.31 4.59 9.51
C GLY A 61 -13.78 4.94 9.36
N TYR A 62 -14.10 6.19 9.65
CA TYR A 62 -15.45 6.73 9.50
C TYR A 62 -15.72 7.28 8.09
N VAL A 63 -14.71 7.23 7.22
CA VAL A 63 -14.75 7.91 5.92
C VAL A 63 -14.29 7.00 4.82
N ILE A 64 -15.20 6.74 3.89
CA ILE A 64 -15.04 5.84 2.75
C ILE A 64 -13.97 6.29 1.75
N TYR A 65 -13.52 7.54 1.80
CA TYR A 65 -12.48 8.08 0.92
C TYR A 65 -11.07 7.96 1.50
N ARG A 66 -10.92 7.47 2.74
CA ARG A 66 -9.60 7.32 3.33
C ARG A 66 -8.85 6.16 2.67
N PRO A 67 -7.73 6.41 2.02
CA PRO A 67 -6.98 5.32 1.40
C PRO A 67 -6.45 4.39 2.48
N ARG A 68 -6.64 3.10 2.28
CA ARG A 68 -6.09 2.04 3.13
C ARG A 68 -4.64 1.78 2.83
N TYR A 69 -4.34 1.77 1.53
CA TYR A 69 -3.03 1.49 0.97
C TYR A 69 -2.73 2.49 -0.13
N ILE A 70 -1.47 2.70 -0.36
CA ILE A 70 -0.99 3.41 -1.53
C ILE A 70 -0.43 2.39 -2.50
N LEU A 71 -0.94 2.40 -3.71
CA LEU A 71 -0.42 1.64 -4.84
C LEU A 71 0.32 2.61 -5.77
N PRO A 72 1.65 2.67 -5.70
CA PRO A 72 2.43 3.39 -6.71
C PRO A 72 2.24 2.76 -8.09
N ASP A 73 2.37 3.55 -9.13
CA ASP A 73 2.33 3.03 -10.50
C ASP A 73 3.68 2.37 -10.86
N TYR A 74 3.83 1.13 -10.42
CA TYR A 74 5.03 0.35 -10.69
C TYR A 74 5.18 -0.01 -12.18
N ASP A 75 4.10 -0.05 -12.96
CA ASP A 75 4.18 -0.24 -14.42
C ASP A 75 4.94 0.92 -15.09
N VAL A 76 4.75 2.13 -14.59
CA VAL A 76 5.52 3.30 -15.06
C VAL A 76 6.99 3.15 -14.72
N TYR A 77 7.32 2.69 -13.49
CA TYR A 77 8.70 2.43 -13.11
C TYR A 77 9.35 1.36 -14.00
N ILE A 78 8.70 0.24 -14.20
CA ILE A 78 9.22 -0.86 -15.03
C ILE A 78 9.53 -0.39 -16.46
N LYS A 79 8.71 0.51 -17.02
CA LYS A 79 8.87 1.01 -18.39
C LYS A 79 9.86 2.16 -18.53
N ASN A 80 9.86 3.08 -17.56
CA ASN A 80 10.51 4.38 -17.71
C ASN A 80 11.55 4.69 -16.62
N GLY A 81 11.63 3.87 -15.58
CA GLY A 81 12.40 4.19 -14.38
C GLY A 81 11.70 5.21 -13.48
N CYS A 82 12.41 5.67 -12.48
CA CYS A 82 11.98 6.72 -11.54
C CYS A 82 12.98 7.86 -11.50
N GLN A 83 12.69 8.95 -12.18
CA GLN A 83 13.57 10.11 -12.26
C GLN A 83 13.82 10.74 -10.87
N PHE A 84 12.82 10.74 -9.99
CA PHE A 84 12.95 11.33 -8.66
C PHE A 84 14.02 10.63 -7.79
N LEU A 85 14.20 9.32 -7.96
CA LEU A 85 15.18 8.52 -7.22
C LEU A 85 16.40 8.18 -8.08
N ASP A 86 16.52 8.74 -9.27
CA ASP A 86 17.61 8.44 -10.24
C ASP A 86 17.72 6.93 -10.55
N LEU A 87 16.57 6.25 -10.62
CA LEU A 87 16.49 4.83 -10.96
C LEU A 87 16.16 4.68 -12.45
N PRO A 88 17.04 4.03 -13.24
CA PRO A 88 16.72 3.70 -14.63
C PRO A 88 15.62 2.63 -14.71
N ALA A 89 15.01 2.50 -15.88
CA ALA A 89 14.15 1.36 -16.16
C ALA A 89 14.94 0.06 -16.04
N PRO A 90 14.43 -0.96 -15.32
CA PRO A 90 15.14 -2.20 -15.07
C PRO A 90 15.33 -3.00 -16.38
N LYS A 91 16.48 -3.62 -16.52
CA LYS A 91 16.85 -4.44 -17.69
C LYS A 91 16.77 -5.94 -17.42
N ASP A 92 16.85 -6.32 -16.16
CA ASP A 92 16.79 -7.70 -15.69
C ASP A 92 16.03 -7.82 -14.38
N LEU A 93 15.89 -9.06 -13.90
CA LEU A 93 15.14 -9.36 -12.68
C LEU A 93 15.78 -8.74 -11.44
N ASP A 94 17.10 -8.70 -11.34
CA ASP A 94 17.79 -8.15 -10.18
C ASP A 94 17.51 -6.64 -10.07
N GLU A 95 17.65 -5.89 -11.18
CA GLU A 95 17.35 -4.46 -11.22
C GLU A 95 15.86 -4.19 -10.94
N ALA A 96 14.97 -5.04 -11.42
CA ALA A 96 13.53 -4.90 -11.15
C ALA A 96 13.21 -5.10 -9.66
N LEU A 97 13.76 -6.16 -9.04
CA LEU A 97 13.54 -6.44 -7.62
C LEU A 97 14.14 -5.37 -6.71
N ASP A 98 15.37 -4.93 -7.01
CA ASP A 98 16.03 -3.88 -6.24
C ASP A 98 15.27 -2.55 -6.33
N GLY A 99 14.84 -2.17 -7.52
CA GLY A 99 14.07 -0.94 -7.70
C GLY A 99 12.69 -0.98 -7.03
N LEU A 100 11.99 -2.11 -7.10
CA LEU A 100 10.73 -2.29 -6.37
C LEU A 100 10.95 -2.17 -4.86
N LEU A 101 12.05 -2.73 -4.33
CA LEU A 101 12.39 -2.63 -2.92
C LEU A 101 12.68 -1.18 -2.49
N ILE A 102 13.44 -0.45 -3.31
CA ILE A 102 13.77 0.96 -3.07
C ILE A 102 12.49 1.80 -3.06
N LEU A 103 11.64 1.67 -4.08
CA LEU A 103 10.38 2.39 -4.17
C LEU A 103 9.45 2.05 -3.01
N TYR A 104 9.32 0.77 -2.69
CA TYR A 104 8.52 0.29 -1.57
C TYR A 104 8.98 0.87 -0.24
N SER A 105 10.28 1.03 -0.03
CA SER A 105 10.85 1.60 1.20
C SER A 105 10.68 3.12 1.28
N HIS A 106 10.66 3.83 0.15
CA HIS A 106 10.56 5.29 0.11
C HIS A 106 9.13 5.80 0.27
N VAL A 107 8.14 5.13 -0.32
CA VAL A 107 6.75 5.62 -0.33
C VAL A 107 6.15 5.75 1.07
N PRO A 108 6.35 4.83 2.02
CA PRO A 108 5.84 4.98 3.39
C PRO A 108 6.42 6.19 4.12
N SER A 109 7.67 6.57 3.82
CA SER A 109 8.31 7.75 4.44
C SER A 109 7.65 9.06 4.04
N ILE A 110 6.97 9.08 2.89
CA ILE A 110 6.28 10.27 2.37
C ILE A 110 4.81 10.28 2.79
N THR A 111 4.15 9.12 2.78
CA THR A 111 2.70 9.03 2.83
C THR A 111 2.13 8.58 4.17
N THR A 112 2.93 7.98 5.04
CA THR A 112 2.50 7.37 6.32
C THR A 112 1.45 6.23 6.18
N TYR A 113 1.14 5.83 4.97
CA TYR A 113 0.23 4.71 4.68
C TYR A 113 0.99 3.46 4.27
N PRO A 114 0.44 2.27 4.55
CA PRO A 114 0.97 1.02 4.02
C PRO A 114 1.04 1.06 2.49
N VAL A 115 2.07 0.47 1.93
CA VAL A 115 2.28 0.42 0.47
C VAL A 115 1.89 -0.96 -0.03
N TYR A 116 1.26 -0.96 -1.19
CA TYR A 116 0.82 -2.15 -1.89
C TYR A 116 1.61 -2.30 -3.19
N ILE A 117 2.15 -3.47 -3.46
CA ILE A 117 2.95 -3.70 -4.68
C ILE A 117 2.06 -4.01 -5.89
N GLY A 118 0.81 -4.39 -5.66
CA GLY A 118 -0.09 -4.72 -6.75
C GLY A 118 0.19 -6.10 -7.34
N ARG A 119 0.15 -6.20 -8.67
CA ARG A 119 0.30 -7.47 -9.41
C ARG A 119 1.77 -7.82 -9.60
N LEU A 120 2.41 -8.31 -8.54
CA LEU A 120 3.84 -8.62 -8.54
C LEU A 120 4.21 -9.65 -9.61
N ASP A 121 3.35 -10.63 -9.87
CA ASP A 121 3.52 -11.64 -10.90
C ASP A 121 3.64 -11.02 -12.30
N VAL A 122 2.76 -10.08 -12.63
CA VAL A 122 2.76 -9.40 -13.93
C VAL A 122 3.95 -8.47 -14.08
N LEU A 123 4.33 -7.77 -13.00
CA LEU A 123 5.48 -6.87 -13.01
C LEU A 123 6.79 -7.60 -13.27
N LEU A 124 6.97 -8.79 -12.70
CA LEU A 124 8.21 -9.55 -12.79
C LEU A 124 8.29 -10.50 -14.00
N ASP A 125 7.14 -10.91 -14.57
CA ASP A 125 7.10 -11.91 -15.64
C ASP A 125 8.00 -11.60 -16.85
N PRO A 126 8.12 -10.33 -17.32
CA PRO A 126 9.00 -10.00 -18.45
C PRO A 126 10.48 -10.27 -18.21
N PHE A 127 10.90 -10.38 -16.94
CA PHE A 127 12.30 -10.56 -16.56
C PHE A 127 12.67 -12.00 -16.23
N ILE A 128 11.72 -12.94 -16.29
CA ILE A 128 11.98 -14.35 -16.00
C ILE A 128 12.67 -15.01 -17.19
N THR A 129 13.94 -15.35 -16.99
CA THR A 129 14.81 -15.96 -18.03
C THR A 129 15.31 -17.35 -17.65
N ASP A 130 15.65 -17.56 -16.37
CA ASP A 130 16.11 -18.83 -15.81
C ASP A 130 15.31 -19.12 -14.54
N GLU A 131 14.29 -19.99 -14.66
CA GLU A 131 13.36 -20.26 -13.58
C GLU A 131 14.05 -20.71 -12.27
N GLN A 132 15.18 -21.44 -12.37
CA GLN A 132 15.88 -21.93 -11.18
C GLN A 132 16.65 -20.81 -10.46
N GLN A 133 17.35 -19.97 -11.19
CA GLN A 133 18.08 -18.84 -10.62
C GLN A 133 17.11 -17.74 -10.18
N ASP A 134 16.12 -17.44 -10.99
CA ASP A 134 15.14 -16.39 -10.74
C ASP A 134 14.26 -16.73 -9.54
N TYR A 135 13.94 -18.01 -9.33
CA TYR A 135 13.29 -18.47 -8.09
C TYR A 135 14.07 -18.07 -6.84
N VAL A 136 15.39 -18.28 -6.83
CA VAL A 136 16.22 -17.93 -5.66
C VAL A 136 16.21 -16.43 -5.38
N LYS A 137 16.21 -15.61 -6.43
CA LYS A 137 16.15 -14.15 -6.32
C LYS A 137 14.79 -13.69 -5.78
N ILE A 138 13.70 -14.21 -6.34
CA ILE A 138 12.34 -13.92 -5.89
C ILE A 138 12.15 -14.32 -4.43
N LYS A 139 12.57 -15.53 -4.05
CA LYS A 139 12.48 -15.99 -2.66
C LYS A 139 13.26 -15.08 -1.70
N ARG A 140 14.45 -14.62 -2.10
CA ARG A 140 15.23 -13.67 -1.31
C ARG A 140 14.52 -12.32 -1.16
N PHE A 141 13.96 -11.80 -2.23
CA PHE A 141 13.20 -10.55 -2.23
C PHE A 141 11.99 -10.63 -1.30
N LEU A 142 11.18 -11.67 -1.40
CA LEU A 142 10.02 -11.88 -0.53
C LEU A 142 10.44 -11.99 0.93
N ASN A 143 11.48 -12.76 1.24
CA ASN A 143 12.01 -12.87 2.59
C ASN A 143 12.57 -11.53 3.12
N HIS A 144 13.17 -10.72 2.24
CA HIS A 144 13.68 -9.41 2.60
C HIS A 144 12.54 -8.47 2.99
N ILE A 145 11.52 -8.36 2.16
CA ILE A 145 10.34 -7.53 2.46
C ILE A 145 9.68 -7.97 3.77
N ASP A 146 9.51 -9.27 3.96
CA ASP A 146 8.88 -9.82 5.15
C ASP A 146 9.66 -9.51 6.45
N LYS A 147 10.99 -9.47 6.40
CA LYS A 147 11.84 -9.36 7.60
C LYS A 147 12.33 -7.93 7.90
N THR A 148 12.33 -7.03 6.94
CA THR A 148 13.01 -5.73 7.09
C THR A 148 12.10 -4.56 7.36
N ILE A 149 10.79 -4.71 7.20
CA ILE A 149 9.84 -3.62 7.38
C ILE A 149 9.02 -3.85 8.64
N PRO A 150 9.38 -3.20 9.76
CA PRO A 150 8.82 -3.53 11.08
C PRO A 150 7.36 -3.09 11.28
N ASP A 151 6.86 -2.10 10.52
CA ASP A 151 5.56 -1.46 10.79
C ASP A 151 4.60 -1.43 9.59
N SER A 152 4.94 -2.09 8.49
CA SER A 152 4.10 -2.08 7.29
C SER A 152 3.77 -3.47 6.83
N PHE A 153 2.49 -3.72 6.64
CA PHE A 153 2.06 -4.90 5.90
C PHE A 153 2.43 -4.72 4.42
N CYS A 154 3.17 -5.67 3.87
CA CYS A 154 3.44 -5.71 2.45
C CYS A 154 2.39 -6.60 1.77
N HIS A 155 1.57 -6.00 0.95
CA HIS A 155 0.59 -6.73 0.17
C HIS A 155 1.00 -6.75 -1.30
N ALA A 156 0.93 -7.92 -1.89
CA ALA A 156 1.06 -8.11 -3.33
C ALA A 156 0.00 -9.11 -3.79
N ASN A 157 -0.46 -8.97 -5.02
CA ASN A 157 -1.35 -9.95 -5.64
C ASN A 157 -0.59 -10.86 -6.59
N ILE A 158 -1.09 -12.09 -6.68
CA ILE A 158 -0.67 -13.10 -7.64
C ILE A 158 -1.92 -13.58 -8.36
N GLY A 159 -1.86 -13.66 -9.67
CA GLY A 159 -3.00 -14.10 -10.48
C GLY A 159 -4.03 -12.99 -10.75
N PRO A 160 -5.14 -13.32 -11.45
CA PRO A 160 -5.57 -14.67 -11.85
C PRO A 160 -4.85 -15.23 -13.11
N TYR A 161 -3.84 -14.55 -13.62
CA TYR A 161 -3.12 -14.97 -14.83
C TYR A 161 -2.08 -16.04 -14.51
N ASP A 162 -1.93 -17.02 -15.42
CA ASP A 162 -0.86 -18.01 -15.32
C ASP A 162 0.44 -17.41 -15.91
N THR A 163 1.26 -16.80 -15.04
CA THR A 163 2.56 -16.24 -15.39
C THR A 163 3.69 -17.11 -14.85
N LYS A 164 4.88 -17.06 -15.48
CA LYS A 164 6.06 -17.75 -14.95
C LYS A 164 6.45 -17.20 -13.58
N ALA A 165 6.49 -15.88 -13.46
CA ALA A 165 6.78 -15.22 -12.20
C ALA A 165 5.77 -15.61 -11.11
N GLY A 166 4.48 -15.69 -11.43
CA GLY A 166 3.43 -16.09 -10.50
C GLY A 166 3.65 -17.50 -9.95
N ARG A 167 4.06 -18.46 -10.78
CA ARG A 167 4.39 -19.82 -10.34
C ARG A 167 5.60 -19.84 -9.39
N LEU A 168 6.65 -19.06 -9.71
CA LEU A 168 7.85 -18.96 -8.86
C LEU A 168 7.55 -18.28 -7.53
N ILE A 169 6.76 -17.20 -7.55
CA ILE A 169 6.32 -16.51 -6.33
C ILE A 169 5.49 -17.45 -5.44
N LEU A 170 4.51 -18.14 -6.03
CA LEU A 170 3.67 -19.08 -5.29
C LEU A 170 4.50 -20.20 -4.65
N GLN A 171 5.44 -20.77 -5.39
CA GLN A 171 6.36 -21.77 -4.87
C GLN A 171 7.19 -21.20 -3.71
N ALA A 172 7.72 -19.99 -3.85
CA ALA A 172 8.52 -19.35 -2.80
C ALA A 172 7.70 -19.08 -1.54
N VAL A 173 6.44 -18.64 -1.67
CA VAL A 173 5.53 -18.42 -0.54
C VAL A 173 5.21 -19.71 0.20
N ILE A 174 4.93 -20.80 -0.53
CA ILE A 174 4.66 -22.13 0.08
C ILE A 174 5.88 -22.65 0.85
N GLU A 175 7.09 -22.38 0.36
CA GLU A 175 8.34 -22.85 0.98
C GLU A 175 8.86 -21.92 2.10
N LEU A 176 8.30 -20.75 2.28
CA LEU A 176 8.61 -19.90 3.42
C LEU A 176 7.94 -20.48 4.67
N GLU A 177 8.72 -21.23 5.47
CA GLU A 177 8.25 -22.03 6.62
C GLU A 177 7.58 -21.25 7.75
N ASN A 178 7.69 -19.93 7.76
CA ASN A 178 7.00 -19.06 8.70
C ASN A 178 6.66 -17.77 7.95
N PRO A 179 5.55 -17.71 7.23
CA PRO A 179 5.04 -16.42 6.80
C PRO A 179 4.81 -15.60 8.06
N THR A 180 5.59 -14.52 8.22
CA THR A 180 5.32 -13.60 9.30
C THR A 180 4.00 -12.89 9.02
N PRO A 181 3.37 -12.27 10.02
CA PRO A 181 2.13 -11.51 9.83
C PRO A 181 2.21 -10.40 8.77
N ASN A 182 3.38 -10.14 8.23
CA ASN A 182 3.62 -9.08 7.23
C ASN A 182 3.40 -9.55 5.78
N MET A 183 3.28 -10.85 5.54
CA MET A 183 2.90 -11.40 4.22
C MET A 183 1.52 -12.03 4.32
N THR A 184 0.52 -11.32 3.87
CA THR A 184 -0.86 -11.82 3.72
C THR A 184 -1.28 -11.74 2.26
#